data_7cabbfd86401cc3153a8615c1c57be17
#
_entry.id   7cabbfd86401cc3153a8615c1c57be17
#
_cell.length_a   1.000
_cell.length_b   1.000
_cell.length_c   1.000
_cell.angle_alpha   90.00
_cell.angle_beta   90.00
_cell.angle_gamma   90.00
#
_symmetry.space_group_name_H-M   'P 1'
#
loop_
_entity.id
_entity.type
_entity.pdbx_description
1 polymer ?
#
loop_
_entity_poly.entity_id
_entity_poly.type
_entity_poly.pdbx_seq_one_letter_code
_entity_poly.pdbx_strand_id
1 'polypeptide(L)'
;LKIMFKEDWTPKFADKLTFRLAPAVAMATAVLSFMVIPVSPYLGVADMSIGLLFFMAMAGIAVYAVLFGGWSSNNKYALLGGLRSAAQTISYEVFLGISLMGVVAIAGSFNMREIVEAQRDVWFVIPQFLGFLIFVVAGVAVTHRHPFDQPEAEQELAEGYHVEYGGMKWGLFFVAE
;
A
#
# COMPACT_ATOMS: atom_id res chain seq x y z
N LEU A 1 -15.81 -8.12 13.67
CA LEU A 1 -16.54 -9.34 14.04
C LEU A 1 -17.47 -9.82 12.93
N LYS A 2 -18.36 -8.99 12.34
CA LYS A 2 -19.29 -9.40 11.27
C LYS A 2 -18.58 -10.03 10.05
N ILE A 3 -17.45 -9.50 9.64
CA ILE A 3 -16.65 -9.98 8.50
C ILE A 3 -16.02 -11.35 8.77
N MET A 4 -15.63 -11.65 10.03
CA MET A 4 -15.01 -12.92 10.42
C MET A 4 -15.99 -14.10 10.36
N PHE A 5 -17.27 -13.83 10.54
CA PHE A 5 -18.34 -14.86 10.52
C PHE A 5 -19.11 -14.91 9.21
N LYS A 6 -18.72 -14.09 8.22
CA LYS A 6 -19.32 -14.11 6.88
C LYS A 6 -18.78 -15.30 6.09
N GLU A 7 -19.65 -15.92 5.29
CA GLU A 7 -19.29 -17.06 4.43
C GLU A 7 -18.12 -16.72 3.50
N ASP A 8 -17.15 -17.62 3.42
CA ASP A 8 -16.01 -17.54 2.53
C ASP A 8 -16.35 -18.17 1.19
N TRP A 9 -16.84 -17.35 0.27
CA TRP A 9 -17.19 -17.80 -1.07
C TRP A 9 -15.98 -17.66 -2.03
N THR A 10 -15.88 -18.60 -2.97
CA THR A 10 -14.89 -18.56 -4.05
C THR A 10 -15.59 -18.84 -5.37
N PRO A 11 -15.49 -17.98 -6.39
CA PRO A 11 -16.13 -18.19 -7.68
C PRO A 11 -15.68 -19.51 -8.32
N LYS A 12 -16.61 -20.20 -9.01
CA LYS A 12 -16.30 -21.51 -9.63
C LYS A 12 -15.23 -21.44 -10.72
N PHE A 13 -15.12 -20.30 -11.40
CA PHE A 13 -14.19 -20.04 -12.49
C PHE A 13 -12.91 -19.31 -12.08
N ALA A 14 -12.77 -18.99 -10.80
CA ALA A 14 -11.57 -18.34 -10.27
C ALA A 14 -10.41 -19.33 -10.12
N ASP A 15 -9.19 -18.83 -10.33
CA ASP A 15 -7.99 -19.58 -9.95
C ASP A 15 -7.85 -19.58 -8.43
N LYS A 16 -8.21 -20.73 -7.82
CA LYS A 16 -8.33 -20.88 -6.37
C LYS A 16 -7.05 -20.60 -5.61
N LEU A 17 -5.89 -20.89 -6.20
CA LEU A 17 -4.59 -20.69 -5.54
C LEU A 17 -4.28 -19.19 -5.47
N THR A 18 -4.26 -18.53 -6.61
CA THR A 18 -3.95 -17.10 -6.72
C THR A 18 -5.00 -16.25 -5.99
N PHE A 19 -6.29 -16.64 -6.08
CA PHE A 19 -7.39 -15.97 -5.40
C PHE A 19 -7.25 -15.98 -3.86
N ARG A 20 -6.65 -17.02 -3.27
CA ARG A 20 -6.39 -17.09 -1.82
C ARG A 20 -5.08 -16.42 -1.42
N LEU A 21 -4.07 -16.47 -2.30
CA LEU A 21 -2.77 -15.90 -2.02
C LEU A 21 -2.77 -14.37 -2.11
N ALA A 22 -3.54 -13.78 -3.02
CA ALA A 22 -3.55 -12.35 -3.23
C ALA A 22 -3.85 -11.53 -1.95
N PRO A 23 -4.94 -11.76 -1.20
CA PRO A 23 -5.20 -11.04 0.05
C PRO A 23 -4.16 -11.35 1.14
N ALA A 24 -3.60 -12.57 1.16
CA ALA A 24 -2.56 -12.92 2.10
C ALA A 24 -1.25 -12.17 1.84
N VAL A 25 -0.88 -12.00 0.57
CA VAL A 25 0.30 -11.21 0.18
C VAL A 25 0.08 -9.74 0.51
N ALA A 26 -1.10 -9.17 0.21
CA ALA A 26 -1.43 -7.78 0.57
C ALA A 26 -1.26 -7.54 2.08
N MET A 27 -1.85 -8.39 2.91
CA MET A 27 -1.73 -8.27 4.37
C MET A 27 -0.30 -8.49 4.86
N ALA A 28 0.44 -9.44 4.28
CA ALA A 28 1.83 -9.70 4.65
C ALA A 28 2.74 -8.50 4.35
N THR A 29 2.59 -7.88 3.18
CA THR A 29 3.37 -6.69 2.81
C THR A 29 3.06 -5.50 3.72
N ALA A 30 1.78 -5.28 4.07
CA ALA A 30 1.39 -4.25 5.02
C ALA A 30 2.03 -4.46 6.40
N VAL A 31 1.92 -5.66 6.97
CA VAL A 31 2.53 -5.99 8.27
C VAL A 31 4.05 -5.85 8.24
N LEU A 32 4.72 -6.31 7.16
CA LEU A 32 6.16 -6.19 7.02
C LEU A 32 6.61 -4.71 6.89
N SER A 33 5.81 -3.87 6.27
CA SER A 33 6.08 -2.43 6.19
C SER A 33 6.11 -1.78 7.58
N PHE A 34 5.19 -2.15 8.47
CA PHE A 34 5.19 -1.66 9.85
C PHE A 34 6.40 -2.10 10.68
N MET A 35 7.05 -3.22 10.31
CA MET A 35 8.20 -3.75 11.03
C MET A 35 9.39 -2.76 11.07
N VAL A 36 9.52 -1.94 10.04
CA VAL A 36 10.66 -1.00 9.89
C VAL A 36 10.37 0.37 10.49
N ILE A 37 9.10 0.69 10.77
CA ILE A 37 8.71 2.00 11.30
C ILE A 37 9.08 2.09 12.79
N PRO A 38 9.94 3.05 13.21
CA PRO A 38 10.29 3.22 14.61
C PRO A 38 9.12 3.86 15.36
N VAL A 39 8.52 3.14 16.30
CA VAL A 39 7.44 3.64 17.14
C VAL A 39 7.99 4.52 18.28
N SER A 40 9.20 4.23 18.74
CA SER A 40 9.88 4.96 19.81
C SER A 40 11.40 4.82 19.62
N PRO A 41 12.23 5.71 20.20
CA PRO A 41 13.70 5.58 20.17
C PRO A 41 14.22 4.22 20.62
N TYR A 42 13.49 3.56 21.53
CA TYR A 42 13.85 2.26 22.09
C TYR A 42 12.96 1.11 21.62
N LEU A 43 11.85 1.39 20.93
CA LEU A 43 10.87 0.40 20.50
C LEU A 43 10.78 0.41 18.97
N GLY A 44 11.42 -0.53 18.34
CA GLY A 44 11.32 -0.82 16.92
C GLY A 44 11.54 -2.31 16.72
N VAL A 45 10.81 -2.93 15.80
CA VAL A 45 10.89 -4.37 15.57
C VAL A 45 12.18 -4.72 14.82
N ALA A 46 12.53 -3.93 13.80
CA ALA A 46 13.75 -4.10 13.04
C ALA A 46 14.43 -2.75 12.78
N ASP A 47 15.73 -2.68 13.08
CA ASP A 47 16.57 -1.55 12.75
C ASP A 47 17.42 -1.91 11.52
N MET A 48 17.01 -1.38 10.37
CA MET A 48 17.65 -1.67 9.09
C MET A 48 18.33 -0.41 8.54
N SER A 49 19.60 -0.54 8.12
CA SER A 49 20.33 0.56 7.47
C SER A 49 19.66 1.07 6.18
N ILE A 50 18.86 0.21 5.53
CA ILE A 50 18.11 0.49 4.30
C ILE A 50 16.59 0.45 4.54
N GLY A 51 16.14 0.84 5.72
CA GLY A 51 14.74 0.71 6.16
C GLY A 51 13.75 1.39 5.22
N LEU A 52 14.05 2.60 4.75
CA LEU A 52 13.19 3.32 3.82
C LEU A 52 13.03 2.59 2.47
N LEU A 53 14.12 2.00 1.94
CA LEU A 53 14.07 1.22 0.69
C LEU A 53 13.26 -0.07 0.87
N PHE A 54 13.38 -0.72 2.04
CA PHE A 54 12.58 -1.89 2.37
C PHE A 54 11.09 -1.54 2.41
N PHE A 55 10.72 -0.41 3.03
CA PHE A 55 9.34 0.07 3.04
C PHE A 55 8.80 0.26 1.62
N MET A 56 9.53 0.96 0.75
CA MET A 56 9.15 1.17 -0.65
C MET A 56 9.05 -0.15 -1.43
N ALA A 57 9.94 -1.10 -1.18
CA ALA A 57 9.89 -2.41 -1.83
C ALA A 57 8.63 -3.21 -1.42
N MET A 58 8.23 -3.13 -0.14
CA MET A 58 7.00 -3.79 0.32
C MET A 58 5.75 -3.15 -0.30
N ALA A 59 5.72 -1.83 -0.43
CA ALA A 59 4.65 -1.12 -1.12
C ALA A 59 4.53 -1.60 -2.58
N GLY A 60 5.63 -1.64 -3.32
CA GLY A 60 5.64 -2.15 -4.69
C GLY A 60 5.17 -3.61 -4.83
N ILE A 61 5.45 -4.49 -3.85
CA ILE A 61 4.93 -5.87 -3.85
C ILE A 61 3.41 -5.89 -3.60
N ALA A 62 2.87 -4.97 -2.79
CA ALA A 62 1.44 -4.87 -2.54
C ALA A 62 0.63 -4.64 -3.83
N VAL A 63 1.18 -3.89 -4.79
CA VAL A 63 0.56 -3.67 -6.10
C VAL A 63 0.28 -4.97 -6.85
N TYR A 64 1.22 -5.94 -6.77
CA TYR A 64 1.02 -7.24 -7.40
C TYR A 64 -0.12 -8.03 -6.74
N ALA A 65 -0.31 -7.90 -5.43
CA ALA A 65 -1.41 -8.55 -4.74
C ALA A 65 -2.78 -8.09 -5.28
N VAL A 66 -2.94 -6.78 -5.48
CA VAL A 66 -4.15 -6.19 -6.08
C VAL A 66 -4.36 -6.66 -7.52
N LEU A 67 -3.29 -6.65 -8.33
CA LEU A 67 -3.34 -7.08 -9.72
C LEU A 67 -3.75 -8.56 -9.84
N PHE A 68 -3.10 -9.44 -9.06
CA PHE A 68 -3.42 -10.86 -9.02
C PHE A 68 -4.83 -11.13 -8.44
N GLY A 69 -5.29 -10.32 -7.49
CA GLY A 69 -6.64 -10.37 -6.97
C GLY A 69 -7.68 -10.14 -8.06
N GLY A 70 -7.51 -9.09 -8.84
CA GLY A 70 -8.38 -8.79 -9.98
C GLY A 70 -8.33 -9.85 -11.08
N TRP A 71 -7.12 -10.32 -11.41
CA TRP A 71 -6.92 -11.31 -12.48
C TRP A 71 -7.49 -12.68 -12.10
N SER A 72 -7.24 -13.15 -10.87
CA SER A 72 -7.69 -14.47 -10.40
C SER A 72 -9.20 -14.60 -10.25
N SER A 73 -9.91 -13.49 -10.14
CA SER A 73 -11.37 -13.44 -10.02
C SER A 73 -12.10 -13.87 -11.30
N ASN A 74 -11.40 -13.92 -12.45
CA ASN A 74 -11.95 -14.24 -13.77
C ASN A 74 -13.19 -13.39 -14.13
N ASN A 75 -13.22 -12.15 -13.65
CA ASN A 75 -14.25 -11.17 -13.92
C ASN A 75 -13.61 -9.96 -14.63
N LYS A 76 -14.20 -9.52 -15.75
CA LYS A 76 -13.69 -8.39 -16.53
C LYS A 76 -13.65 -7.08 -15.73
N TYR A 77 -14.60 -6.84 -14.86
CA TYR A 77 -14.65 -5.65 -14.02
C TYR A 77 -13.57 -5.67 -12.94
N ALA A 78 -13.37 -6.84 -12.29
CA ALA A 78 -12.31 -7.04 -11.32
C ALA A 78 -10.92 -6.88 -11.95
N LEU A 79 -10.71 -7.41 -13.16
CA LEU A 79 -9.45 -7.26 -13.89
C LEU A 79 -9.18 -5.79 -14.25
N LEU A 80 -10.18 -5.08 -14.78
CA LEU A 80 -10.05 -3.65 -15.10
C LEU A 80 -9.79 -2.80 -13.85
N GLY A 81 -10.48 -3.09 -12.74
CA GLY A 81 -10.25 -2.45 -11.46
C GLY A 81 -8.83 -2.68 -10.95
N GLY A 82 -8.34 -3.92 -10.98
CA GLY A 82 -6.97 -4.26 -10.61
C GLY A 82 -5.91 -3.58 -11.48
N LEU A 83 -6.13 -3.49 -12.79
CA LEU A 83 -5.23 -2.78 -13.71
C LEU A 83 -5.22 -1.27 -13.46
N ARG A 84 -6.40 -0.66 -13.23
CA ARG A 84 -6.49 0.78 -12.88
C ARG A 84 -5.80 1.08 -11.55
N SER A 85 -6.03 0.25 -10.54
CA SER A 85 -5.39 0.37 -9.23
C SER A 85 -3.87 0.24 -9.36
N ALA A 86 -3.37 -0.78 -10.02
CA ALA A 86 -1.93 -0.98 -10.23
C ALA A 86 -1.29 0.19 -10.99
N ALA A 87 -1.92 0.67 -12.07
CA ALA A 87 -1.41 1.80 -12.84
C ALA A 87 -1.36 3.09 -12.02
N GLN A 88 -2.38 3.36 -11.21
CA GLN A 88 -2.42 4.50 -10.31
C GLN A 88 -1.33 4.40 -9.26
N THR A 89 -1.28 3.30 -8.51
CA THR A 89 -0.32 3.11 -7.42
C THR A 89 1.11 3.21 -7.92
N ILE A 90 1.50 2.51 -8.98
CA ILE A 90 2.86 2.59 -9.56
C ILE A 90 3.21 4.03 -9.96
N SER A 91 2.28 4.76 -10.58
CA SER A 91 2.52 6.13 -11.00
C SER A 91 2.78 7.06 -9.80
N TYR A 92 1.98 6.97 -8.75
CA TYR A 92 2.11 7.82 -7.58
C TYR A 92 3.23 7.36 -6.61
N GLU A 93 3.59 6.07 -6.59
CA GLU A 93 4.77 5.59 -5.86
C GLU A 93 6.07 6.24 -6.33
N VAL A 94 6.21 6.53 -7.63
CA VAL A 94 7.38 7.25 -8.15
C VAL A 94 7.47 8.65 -7.54
N PHE A 95 6.37 9.40 -7.50
CA PHE A 95 6.36 10.74 -6.89
C PHE A 95 6.61 10.67 -5.37
N LEU A 96 6.04 9.71 -4.70
CA LEU A 96 6.26 9.46 -3.27
C LEU A 96 7.73 9.13 -3.01
N GLY A 97 8.34 8.26 -3.80
CA GLY A 97 9.75 7.92 -3.70
C GLY A 97 10.67 9.12 -3.93
N ILE A 98 10.42 9.94 -4.96
CA ILE A 98 11.21 11.14 -5.23
C ILE A 98 11.11 12.14 -4.07
N SER A 99 9.92 12.34 -3.49
CA SER A 99 9.73 13.23 -2.34
C SER A 99 10.52 12.77 -1.11
N LEU A 100 10.58 11.45 -0.88
CA LEU A 100 11.35 10.85 0.20
C LEU A 100 12.86 10.92 -0.04
N MET A 101 13.31 10.87 -1.30
CA MET A 101 14.74 11.07 -1.61
C MET A 101 15.27 12.45 -1.18
N GLY A 102 14.43 13.46 -1.20
CA GLY A 102 14.79 14.77 -0.64
C GLY A 102 15.07 14.73 0.86
N VAL A 103 14.28 13.96 1.61
CA VAL A 103 14.50 13.74 3.05
C VAL A 103 15.80 12.96 3.28
N VAL A 104 16.06 11.92 2.49
CA VAL A 104 17.30 11.14 2.56
C VAL A 104 18.52 12.02 2.23
N ALA A 105 18.43 12.93 1.26
CA ALA A 105 19.51 13.84 0.91
C ALA A 105 19.91 14.78 2.05
N ILE A 106 18.95 15.20 2.88
CA ILE A 106 19.24 16.03 4.06
C ILE A 106 19.74 15.18 5.24
N ALA A 107 19.11 14.03 5.50
CA ALA A 107 19.47 13.15 6.61
C ALA A 107 20.80 12.39 6.38
N GLY A 108 21.16 12.15 5.11
CA GLY A 108 22.36 11.40 4.73
C GLY A 108 22.25 9.89 4.97
N SER A 109 21.05 9.36 5.29
CA SER A 109 20.83 7.97 5.63
C SER A 109 19.49 7.45 5.13
N PHE A 110 19.42 6.13 4.86
CA PHE A 110 18.17 5.40 4.60
C PHE A 110 17.58 4.73 5.85
N ASN A 111 18.26 4.85 6.99
CA ASN A 111 17.79 4.32 8.25
C ASN A 111 16.67 5.21 8.80
N MET A 112 15.50 4.63 9.06
CA MET A 112 14.33 5.38 9.54
C MET A 112 14.56 6.06 10.89
N ARG A 113 15.36 5.45 11.78
CA ARG A 113 15.72 6.06 13.09
C ARG A 113 16.61 7.27 12.93
N GLU A 114 17.64 7.16 12.10
CA GLU A 114 18.57 8.27 11.82
C GLU A 114 17.85 9.45 11.16
N ILE A 115 16.88 9.17 10.28
CA ILE A 115 16.02 10.19 9.68
C ILE A 115 15.17 10.90 10.75
N VAL A 116 14.62 10.16 11.71
CA VAL A 116 13.84 10.75 12.81
C VAL A 116 14.74 11.56 13.75
N GLU A 117 15.92 11.06 14.09
CA GLU A 117 16.87 11.76 14.96
C GLU A 117 17.42 13.03 14.31
N ALA A 118 17.66 13.04 13.02
CA ALA A 118 18.10 14.22 12.27
C ALA A 118 17.07 15.36 12.28
N GLN A 119 15.82 15.09 12.64
CA GLN A 119 14.74 16.09 12.76
C GLN A 119 14.57 16.66 14.17
N ARG A 120 15.47 16.38 15.09
CA ARG A 120 15.37 16.84 16.49
C ARG A 120 15.30 18.36 16.63
N ASP A 121 16.13 19.07 15.86
CA ASP A 121 16.22 20.53 15.95
C ASP A 121 15.21 21.22 15.03
N VAL A 122 15.09 20.72 13.79
CA VAL A 122 14.21 21.30 12.76
C VAL A 122 13.49 20.18 12.01
N TRP A 123 12.19 20.25 11.94
CA TRP A 123 11.39 19.32 11.14
C TRP A 123 11.62 19.55 9.65
N PHE A 124 11.84 18.49 8.90
CA PHE A 124 12.13 18.56 7.47
C PHE A 124 10.99 19.11 6.61
N VAL A 125 9.79 19.22 7.16
CA VAL A 125 8.66 19.93 6.52
C VAL A 125 9.01 21.39 6.20
N ILE A 126 9.84 22.04 7.03
CA ILE A 126 10.22 23.46 6.82
C ILE A 126 11.17 23.60 5.62
N PRO A 127 12.35 22.94 5.59
CA PRO A 127 13.28 23.06 4.49
C PRO A 127 12.81 22.36 3.21
N GLN A 128 11.89 21.37 3.33
CA GLN A 128 11.35 20.58 2.22
C GLN A 128 9.83 20.70 2.08
N PHE A 129 9.30 21.89 2.21
CA PHE A 129 7.86 22.14 2.14
C PHE A 129 7.22 21.59 0.85
N LEU A 130 7.86 21.80 -0.30
CA LEU A 130 7.35 21.27 -1.57
C LEU A 130 7.37 19.74 -1.62
N GLY A 131 8.45 19.12 -1.13
CA GLY A 131 8.55 17.66 -1.01
C GLY A 131 7.48 17.07 -0.11
N PHE A 132 7.20 17.73 1.03
CA PHE A 132 6.12 17.34 1.93
C PHE A 132 4.74 17.42 1.25
N LEU A 133 4.48 18.47 0.48
CA LEU A 133 3.22 18.63 -0.23
C LEU A 133 3.02 17.52 -1.28
N ILE A 134 4.07 17.20 -2.05
CA ILE A 134 4.07 16.10 -3.01
C ILE A 134 3.85 14.75 -2.30
N PHE A 135 4.53 14.54 -1.16
CA PHE A 135 4.37 13.32 -0.35
C PHE A 135 2.93 13.12 0.10
N VAL A 136 2.28 14.17 0.63
CA VAL A 136 0.88 14.09 1.10
C VAL A 136 -0.07 13.77 -0.05
N VAL A 137 0.06 14.48 -1.18
CA VAL A 137 -0.83 14.24 -2.34
C VAL A 137 -0.61 12.85 -2.92
N ALA A 138 0.66 12.43 -3.09
CA ALA A 138 0.98 11.10 -3.57
C ALA A 138 0.50 10.00 -2.60
N GLY A 139 0.63 10.22 -1.29
CA GLY A 139 0.13 9.30 -0.26
C GLY A 139 -1.38 9.11 -0.32
N VAL A 140 -2.16 10.18 -0.45
CA VAL A 140 -3.61 10.10 -0.64
C VAL A 140 -3.97 9.34 -1.92
N ALA A 141 -3.19 9.51 -2.99
CA ALA A 141 -3.44 8.84 -4.26
C ALA A 141 -3.07 7.34 -4.23
N VAL A 142 -2.01 6.96 -3.50
CA VAL A 142 -1.59 5.56 -3.33
C VAL A 142 -2.59 4.79 -2.45
N THR A 143 -3.19 5.44 -1.45
CA THR A 143 -4.21 4.84 -0.57
C THR A 143 -5.63 4.91 -1.16
N HIS A 144 -5.80 5.19 -2.44
CA HIS A 144 -7.07 5.24 -3.16
C HIS A 144 -8.16 6.07 -2.46
N ARG A 145 -7.76 7.09 -1.68
CA ARG A 145 -8.73 7.97 -0.97
C ARG A 145 -9.20 9.12 -1.84
N HIS A 146 -10.39 9.62 -1.56
CA HIS A 146 -10.91 10.79 -2.26
C HIS A 146 -9.89 11.94 -2.28
N PRO A 147 -9.62 12.57 -3.44
CA PRO A 147 -10.33 12.50 -4.73
C PRO A 147 -9.79 11.45 -5.73
N PHE A 148 -8.88 10.56 -5.33
CA PHE A 148 -8.19 9.60 -6.20
C PHE A 148 -8.79 8.18 -6.15
N ASP A 149 -10.08 8.05 -5.88
CA ASP A 149 -10.84 6.80 -5.72
C ASP A 149 -11.37 6.22 -7.05
N GLN A 150 -10.58 6.33 -8.13
CA GLN A 150 -10.99 5.82 -9.44
C GLN A 150 -10.99 4.29 -9.59
N PRO A 151 -10.08 3.54 -8.93
CA PRO A 151 -10.04 2.08 -9.07
C PRO A 151 -11.23 1.37 -8.44
N GLU A 152 -11.84 1.97 -7.41
CA GLU A 152 -12.93 1.40 -6.61
C GLU A 152 -14.29 2.04 -6.90
N ALA A 153 -14.37 2.91 -7.91
CA ALA A 153 -15.58 3.63 -8.24
C ALA A 153 -16.74 2.66 -8.50
N GLU A 154 -17.66 2.57 -7.56
CA GLU A 154 -18.86 1.69 -7.61
C GLU A 154 -19.70 1.90 -8.88
N GLN A 155 -19.76 3.15 -9.35
CA GLN A 155 -20.54 3.53 -10.50
C GLN A 155 -20.00 2.99 -11.84
N GLU A 156 -18.70 2.73 -11.93
CA GLU A 156 -18.03 2.29 -13.17
C GLU A 156 -17.61 0.83 -13.14
N LEU A 157 -17.06 0.35 -12.01
CA LEU A 157 -16.39 -0.95 -11.88
C LEU A 157 -16.97 -1.85 -10.79
N ALA A 158 -18.13 -1.51 -10.22
CA ALA A 158 -18.82 -2.32 -9.21
C ALA A 158 -17.89 -2.76 -8.05
N GLU A 159 -17.23 -1.84 -7.38
CA GLU A 159 -16.22 -2.04 -6.31
C GLU A 159 -14.82 -2.48 -6.78
N GLY A 160 -14.54 -2.51 -8.08
CA GLY A 160 -13.19 -2.73 -8.59
C GLY A 160 -12.66 -4.15 -8.43
N TYR A 161 -11.39 -4.29 -8.01
CA TYR A 161 -10.68 -5.57 -7.97
C TYR A 161 -11.21 -6.56 -6.91
N HIS A 162 -11.89 -6.08 -5.89
CA HIS A 162 -12.39 -6.90 -4.79
C HIS A 162 -13.87 -7.29 -4.89
N VAL A 163 -14.53 -7.01 -6.02
CA VAL A 163 -15.96 -7.37 -6.29
C VAL A 163 -16.29 -8.82 -5.95
N GLU A 164 -15.42 -9.75 -6.28
CA GLU A 164 -15.64 -11.19 -6.05
C GLU A 164 -15.17 -11.66 -4.66
N TYR A 165 -14.51 -10.78 -3.90
CA TYR A 165 -14.02 -11.12 -2.57
C TYR A 165 -15.10 -10.91 -1.51
N GLY A 166 -15.24 -11.88 -0.61
CA GLY A 166 -16.17 -11.82 0.52
C GLY A 166 -15.53 -12.26 1.83
N GLY A 167 -16.20 -11.96 2.95
CA GLY A 167 -15.79 -12.43 4.27
C GLY A 167 -14.37 -11.97 4.64
N MET A 168 -13.57 -12.89 5.16
CA MET A 168 -12.22 -12.60 5.65
C MET A 168 -11.25 -12.16 4.55
N LYS A 169 -11.38 -12.66 3.33
CA LYS A 169 -10.51 -12.29 2.19
C LYS A 169 -10.67 -10.83 1.81
N TRP A 170 -11.90 -10.34 1.77
CA TRP A 170 -12.18 -8.92 1.58
C TRP A 170 -11.61 -8.09 2.73
N GLY A 171 -11.80 -8.57 3.98
CA GLY A 171 -11.26 -7.92 5.16
C GLY A 171 -9.73 -7.78 5.16
N LEU A 172 -9.01 -8.76 4.61
CA LEU A 172 -7.55 -8.71 4.50
C LEU A 172 -7.09 -7.63 3.50
N PHE A 173 -7.76 -7.47 2.37
CA PHE A 173 -7.49 -6.36 1.44
C PHE A 173 -7.77 -5.01 2.10
N PHE A 174 -8.95 -4.86 2.69
CA PHE A 174 -9.36 -3.61 3.35
C PHE A 174 -8.43 -3.15 4.48
N VAL A 175 -7.84 -4.09 5.22
CA VAL A 175 -6.87 -3.77 6.30
C VAL A 175 -5.48 -3.51 5.73
N ALA A 176 -5.15 -4.13 4.59
CA ALA A 176 -3.85 -3.99 3.97
C ALA A 176 -3.68 -2.66 3.19
N GLU A 177 -4.79 -2.04 2.82
CA GLU A 177 -4.85 -0.74 2.16
C GLU A 177 -4.70 0.42 3.18
#